data_99f741c266333f117e504bb1364cdca2
#
_entry.id   99f741c266333f117e504bb1364cdca2
#
_cell.length_a   1.000
_cell.length_b   1.000
_cell.length_c   1.000
_cell.angle_alpha   90.00
_cell.angle_beta   90.00
_cell.angle_gamma   90.00
#
_symmetry.space_group_name_H-M   'P 1'
#
loop_
_entity.id
_entity.type
_entity.pdbx_description
1 polymer ?
#
loop_
_entity_poly.entity_id
_entity_poly.type
_entity_poly.pdbx_seq_one_letter_code
_entity_poly.pdbx_strand_id
1 'polypeptide(L)' 'MPQRILRLPEVIRCTGLSRSSIYLRMANHEFPESISLGGRAVGWLELEIAEWISDRIQQTRTTSNG' A
#
# COMPACT_ATOMS: atom_id res chain seq x y z
N MET A 1 -17.83 -0.31 -11.32
CA MET A 1 -17.43 0.62 -10.27
C MET A 1 -16.15 1.30 -10.65
N PRO A 2 -16.07 2.61 -10.49
CA PRO A 2 -14.83 3.29 -10.80
C PRO A 2 -13.74 2.90 -9.80
N GLN A 3 -12.55 2.72 -10.33
CA GLN A 3 -11.39 2.45 -9.51
C GLN A 3 -10.78 3.78 -9.07
N ARG A 4 -10.31 3.82 -7.85
CA ARG A 4 -9.63 5.01 -7.36
C ARG A 4 -8.15 4.73 -7.23
N ILE A 5 -7.35 5.66 -7.74
CA ILE A 5 -5.89 5.56 -7.72
C ILE A 5 -5.36 6.53 -6.68
N LEU A 6 -4.48 6.03 -5.80
CA LEU A 6 -3.81 6.87 -4.82
C LEU A 6 -2.40 7.16 -5.30
N ARG A 7 -1.97 8.41 -5.12
CA ARG A 7 -0.60 8.78 -5.40
C ARG A 7 0.25 8.57 -4.14
N LEU A 8 1.55 8.62 -4.29
CA LEU A 8 2.46 8.31 -3.19
C LEU A 8 2.18 9.10 -1.91
N PRO A 9 1.95 10.42 -1.95
CA PRO A 9 1.66 11.14 -0.71
C PRO A 9 0.44 10.60 0.02
N GLU A 10 -0.58 10.18 -0.72
CA GLU A 10 -1.77 9.61 -0.12
C GLU A 10 -1.51 8.23 0.47
N VAL A 11 -0.71 7.43 -0.22
CA VAL A 11 -0.35 6.10 0.29
C VAL A 11 0.45 6.25 1.59
N ILE A 12 1.35 7.21 1.64
CA ILE A 12 2.12 7.49 2.85
C ILE A 12 1.18 7.86 4.01
N ARG A 13 0.20 8.72 3.74
CA ARG A 13 -0.75 9.11 4.77
C ARG A 13 -1.63 7.95 5.23
N CYS A 14 -2.05 7.10 4.29
CA CYS A 14 -2.92 5.97 4.62
C CYS A 14 -2.22 4.90 5.42
N THR A 15 -0.96 4.64 5.11
CA THR A 15 -0.24 3.51 5.70
C THR A 15 0.65 3.93 6.85
N GLY A 16 1.04 5.20 6.91
CA GLY A 16 1.99 5.66 7.91
C GLY A 16 3.43 5.26 7.62
N LEU A 17 3.67 4.66 6.45
CA LEU A 17 5.02 4.23 6.08
C LEU A 17 5.73 5.37 5.38
N SER A 18 7.06 5.38 5.49
CA SER A 18 7.88 6.32 4.74
C SER A 18 7.98 5.86 3.28
N ARG A 19 8.41 6.79 2.42
CA ARG A 19 8.65 6.46 1.01
C ARG A 19 9.61 5.29 0.87
N SER A 20 10.71 5.34 1.61
CA SER A 20 11.72 4.28 1.54
C SER A 20 11.15 2.93 1.95
N SER A 21 10.34 2.91 3.01
CA SER A 21 9.72 1.66 3.47
C SER A 21 8.78 1.09 2.42
N ILE A 22 8.00 1.95 1.76
CA ILE A 22 7.08 1.50 0.73
C ILE A 22 7.83 0.82 -0.40
N TYR A 23 8.89 1.48 -0.91
CA TYR A 23 9.65 0.91 -2.03
C TYR A 23 10.42 -0.34 -1.63
N LEU A 24 10.93 -0.38 -0.40
CA LEU A 24 11.60 -1.58 0.10
C LEU A 24 10.64 -2.76 0.16
N ARG A 25 9.44 -2.53 0.67
CA ARG A 25 8.44 -3.60 0.76
C ARG A 25 7.99 -4.05 -0.63
N MET A 26 7.88 -3.12 -1.58
CA MET A 26 7.56 -3.49 -2.96
C MET A 26 8.64 -4.39 -3.55
N ALA A 27 9.90 -4.06 -3.30
CA ALA A 27 11.01 -4.87 -3.79
C ALA A 27 11.00 -6.28 -3.22
N ASN A 28 10.46 -6.44 -2.02
CA ASN A 28 10.38 -7.73 -1.34
C ASN A 28 9.03 -8.41 -1.57
N HIS A 29 8.20 -7.86 -2.45
CA HIS A 29 6.86 -8.40 -2.74
C HIS A 29 5.96 -8.42 -1.50
N GLU A 30 6.14 -7.42 -0.63
CA GLU A 30 5.37 -7.33 0.61
C GLU A 30 4.43 -6.13 0.62
N PHE A 31 4.20 -5.54 -0.54
CA PHE A 31 3.34 -4.37 -0.68
C PHE A 31 2.72 -4.39 -2.06
N PRO A 32 1.51 -3.84 -2.24
CA PRO A 32 0.89 -3.81 -3.57
C PRO A 32 1.76 -3.10 -4.58
N GLU A 33 1.74 -3.59 -5.80
CA GLU A 33 2.56 -3.02 -6.86
C GLU A 33 1.94 -1.74 -7.37
N SER A 34 2.79 -0.80 -7.75
CA SER A 34 2.31 0.44 -8.32
C SER A 34 1.86 0.22 -9.77
N ILE A 35 1.00 1.12 -10.22
CA ILE A 35 0.47 1.11 -11.57
C ILE A 35 1.02 2.32 -12.29
N SER A 36 1.50 2.11 -13.51
CA SER A 36 1.96 3.22 -14.33
C SER A 36 0.76 4.03 -14.82
N LEU A 37 0.82 5.33 -14.62
CA LEU A 37 -0.22 6.24 -15.09
C LEU A 37 0.20 6.98 -16.34
N GLY A 38 1.32 6.56 -16.93
CA GLY A 38 1.89 7.20 -18.10
C GLY A 38 3.09 8.04 -17.69
N GLY A 39 4.09 8.10 -18.57
CA GLY A 39 5.31 8.81 -18.27
C GLY A 39 5.95 8.27 -17.00
N ARG A 40 6.26 9.15 -16.07
CA ARG A 40 6.86 8.77 -14.80
C ARG A 40 5.86 8.70 -13.66
N ALA A 41 4.59 8.98 -13.95
CA ALA A 41 3.57 8.99 -12.92
C ALA A 41 3.18 7.57 -12.55
N VAL A 42 3.11 7.30 -11.26
CA VAL A 42 2.66 6.00 -10.76
C VAL A 42 1.63 6.22 -9.66
N GLY A 43 0.83 5.19 -9.42
CA GLY A 43 -0.14 5.21 -8.35
C GLY A 43 -0.44 3.80 -7.90
N TRP A 44 -1.32 3.69 -6.92
CA TRP A 44 -1.74 2.41 -6.36
C TRP A 44 -3.26 2.36 -6.33
N LEU A 45 -3.82 1.20 -6.57
CA LEU A 45 -5.27 1.03 -6.43
C LEU A 45 -5.65 1.20 -4.96
N GLU A 46 -6.63 2.06 -4.71
CA GLU A 46 -7.10 2.30 -3.35
C GLU A 46 -7.55 0.99 -2.69
N LEU A 47 -8.25 0.15 -3.44
CA LEU A 47 -8.74 -1.10 -2.91
C LEU A 47 -7.59 -2.00 -2.43
N GLU A 48 -6.52 -2.07 -3.20
CA GLU A 48 -5.38 -2.89 -2.82
C GLU A 48 -4.69 -2.36 -1.58
N ILE A 49 -4.60 -1.03 -1.47
CA ILE A 49 -4.02 -0.42 -0.27
C ILE A 49 -4.90 -0.71 0.95
N ALA A 50 -6.21 -0.59 0.78
CA ALA A 50 -7.14 -0.86 1.88
C ALA A 50 -7.05 -2.32 2.33
N GLU A 51 -6.95 -3.24 1.39
CA GLU A 51 -6.82 -4.66 1.72
C GLU A 51 -5.51 -4.95 2.42
N TRP A 52 -4.44 -4.32 1.95
CA TRP A 52 -3.14 -4.50 2.59
C TRP A 52 -3.16 -4.03 4.05
N ILE A 53 -3.76 -2.87 4.29
CA ILE A 53 -3.88 -2.33 5.65
C ILE A 53 -4.71 -3.28 6.51
N SER A 54 -5.83 -3.77 5.98
CA SER A 54 -6.69 -4.69 6.70
C SER A 54 -5.94 -5.97 7.07
N ASP A 55 -5.16 -6.50 6.14
CA ASP A 55 -4.38 -7.71 6.39
C ASP A 55 -3.34 -7.48 7.47
N ARG A 56 -2.68 -6.32 7.46
CA ARG A 56 -1.69 -6.00 8.49
C ARG A 56 -2.34 -5.91 9.87
N ILE A 57 -3.50 -5.30 9.94
CA ILE A 57 -4.23 -5.19 11.20
C ILE A 57 -4.57 -6.59 11.72
N GLN A 58 -5.08 -7.44 10.86
CA GLN A 58 -5.47 -8.78 11.26
C GLN A 58 -4.28 -9.61 11.72
N GLN A 59 -3.19 -9.54 10.98
CA GLN A 59 -1.99 -10.28 11.35
C GLN A 59 -1.45 -9.84 12.70
N THR A 60 -1.44 -8.53 12.92
CA THR A 60 -0.95 -7.99 14.19
C THR A 60 -1.83 -8.40 15.34
N ARG A 61 -3.14 -8.30 15.17
CA ARG A 61 -4.08 -8.64 16.25
C ARG A 61 -4.08 -10.12 16.56
N THR A 62 -3.96 -10.94 15.54
CA THR A 62 -3.89 -12.37 15.73
C THR A 62 -2.64 -12.75 16.49
N THR A 63 -1.52 -12.13 16.15
CA THR A 63 -0.24 -12.43 16.80
C THR A 63 -0.21 -11.90 18.20
N SER A 64 -0.81 -10.75 18.46
CA SER A 64 -0.72 -10.11 19.76
C SER A 64 -1.53 -10.81 20.82
N ASN A 65 -2.37 -11.74 20.43
CA ASN A 65 -3.13 -12.54 21.38
C ASN A 65 -2.33 -13.65 22.02
N GLY A 66 -1.15 -13.83 21.50
CA GLY A 66 -0.32 -14.89 22.00
C GLY A 66 -0.08 -14.80 23.46
#